data_886cbd9ddf4c0350861975256ce3f218
#
_entry.id   886cbd9ddf4c0350861975256ce3f218
#
_cell.length_a   1.000
_cell.length_b   1.000
_cell.length_c   1.000
_cell.angle_alpha   90.00
_cell.angle_beta   90.00
_cell.angle_gamma   90.00
#
_symmetry.space_group_name_H-M   'P 1'
#
loop_
_entity.id
_entity.type
_entity.pdbx_description
1 polymer ?
#
loop_
_entity_poly.entity_id
_entity_poly.type
_entity_poly.pdbx_seq_one_letter_code
_entity_poly.pdbx_strand_id
1 'polypeptide(L)'
;ADYVALMAHYDAVLPGRVHRVFYERMVDDTEGEVRRLLDYCGLPFEDACLRFYENDRAVRTASSAQVRQPIFRDAMDHWRHYEPWLDPLKAALGPVLDAYPAAPPLQ
;
A
#
# COMPACT_ATOMS: atom_id res chain seq x y z
N ALA A 1 12.26 2.95 9.51
CA ALA A 1 12.49 4.32 9.99
C ALA A 1 12.73 5.28 8.82
N ASP A 2 13.71 5.05 7.96
CA ASP A 2 14.14 6.01 6.91
C ASP A 2 13.05 6.31 5.87
N TYR A 3 12.32 5.29 5.43
CA TYR A 3 11.18 5.50 4.52
C TYR A 3 10.14 6.46 5.12
N VAL A 4 9.78 6.28 6.39
CA VAL A 4 8.80 7.15 7.06
C VAL A 4 9.32 8.58 7.15
N ALA A 5 10.59 8.76 7.51
CA ALA A 5 11.23 10.07 7.56
C ALA A 5 11.28 10.74 6.17
N LEU A 6 11.58 9.96 5.12
CA LEU A 6 11.58 10.45 3.74
C LEU A 6 10.19 10.89 3.29
N MET A 7 9.16 10.08 3.57
CA MET A 7 7.78 10.44 3.23
C MET A 7 7.32 11.67 4.01
N ALA A 8 7.76 11.81 5.27
CA ALA A 8 7.58 12.98 6.08
C ALA A 8 8.15 14.24 5.40
N HIS A 9 9.36 14.13 4.93
CA HIS A 9 10.01 15.23 4.22
C HIS A 9 9.24 15.61 2.96
N TYR A 10 8.82 14.63 2.13
CA TYR A 10 8.06 14.93 0.92
C TYR A 10 6.74 15.64 1.21
N ASP A 11 6.01 15.25 2.24
CA ASP A 11 4.76 15.95 2.59
C ASP A 11 5.01 17.39 3.04
N ALA A 12 6.14 17.65 3.69
CA ALA A 12 6.51 19.00 4.13
C ALA A 12 6.91 19.90 2.94
N VAL A 13 7.70 19.38 1.98
CA VAL A 13 8.22 20.18 0.85
C VAL A 13 7.31 20.15 -0.38
N LEU A 14 6.47 19.14 -0.51
CA LEU A 14 5.55 18.92 -1.63
C LEU A 14 4.14 18.56 -1.12
N PRO A 15 3.47 19.44 -0.37
CA PRO A 15 2.19 19.13 0.25
C PRO A 15 1.15 18.70 -0.79
N GLY A 16 0.48 17.56 -0.53
CA GLY A 16 -0.56 17.00 -1.39
C GLY A 16 -0.07 16.38 -2.71
N ARG A 17 1.25 16.26 -2.92
CA ARG A 17 1.82 15.71 -4.17
C ARG A 17 2.07 14.20 -4.11
N VAL A 18 1.89 13.58 -2.96
CA VAL A 18 2.05 12.15 -2.75
C VAL A 18 0.76 11.58 -2.18
N HIS A 19 0.11 10.71 -2.93
CA HIS A 19 -1.05 9.96 -2.46
C HIS A 19 -0.57 8.66 -1.79
N ARG A 20 -1.12 8.35 -0.62
CA ARG A 20 -0.80 7.12 0.11
C ARG A 20 -1.89 6.08 -0.09
N VAL A 21 -1.47 4.92 -0.57
CA VAL A 21 -2.31 3.72 -0.66
C VAL A 21 -1.78 2.70 0.34
N PHE A 22 -2.62 2.30 1.27
CA PHE A 22 -2.31 1.23 2.22
C PHE A 22 -2.80 -0.09 1.65
N TYR A 23 -1.91 -1.07 1.56
CA TYR A 23 -2.23 -2.37 0.98
C TYR A 23 -3.40 -3.05 1.70
N GLU A 24 -3.42 -2.99 3.02
CA GLU A 24 -4.47 -3.57 3.85
C GLU A 24 -5.85 -2.96 3.52
N ARG A 25 -5.91 -1.64 3.35
CA ARG A 25 -7.15 -0.95 2.93
C ARG A 25 -7.54 -1.33 1.51
N MET A 26 -6.56 -1.43 0.60
CA MET A 26 -6.80 -1.85 -0.78
C MET A 26 -7.39 -3.26 -0.84
N VAL A 27 -6.97 -4.15 0.06
CA VAL A 27 -7.51 -5.51 0.17
C VAL A 27 -8.91 -5.52 0.81
N ASP A 28 -9.15 -4.67 1.81
CA ASP A 28 -10.43 -4.61 2.54
C ASP A 28 -11.54 -3.90 1.75
N ASP A 29 -11.21 -2.80 1.09
CA ASP A 29 -12.12 -1.96 0.31
C ASP A 29 -11.45 -1.54 -1.00
N THR A 30 -11.29 -2.51 -1.90
CA THR A 30 -10.62 -2.30 -3.19
C THR A 30 -11.27 -1.18 -4.00
N GLU A 31 -12.61 -1.16 -4.09
CA GLU A 31 -13.31 -0.15 -4.88
C GLU A 31 -13.11 1.25 -4.29
N GLY A 32 -13.29 1.41 -2.98
CA GLY A 32 -13.11 2.70 -2.33
C GLY A 32 -11.68 3.24 -2.48
N GLU A 33 -10.66 2.39 -2.34
CA GLU A 33 -9.25 2.80 -2.53
C GLU A 33 -8.94 3.15 -3.99
N VAL A 34 -9.46 2.38 -4.96
CA VAL A 34 -9.29 2.68 -6.39
C VAL A 34 -9.96 4.00 -6.75
N ARG A 35 -11.18 4.27 -6.24
CA ARG A 35 -11.87 5.54 -6.47
C ARG A 35 -11.07 6.72 -5.90
N ARG A 36 -10.55 6.61 -4.69
CA ARG A 36 -9.70 7.65 -4.08
C ARG A 36 -8.43 7.91 -4.86
N LEU A 37 -7.77 6.84 -5.34
CA LEU A 37 -6.56 6.96 -6.16
C LEU A 37 -6.86 7.66 -7.49
N LEU A 38 -7.93 7.28 -8.17
CA LEU A 38 -8.32 7.89 -9.45
C LEU A 38 -8.73 9.35 -9.27
N ASP A 39 -9.48 9.67 -8.21
CA ASP A 39 -9.84 11.04 -7.87
C ASP A 39 -8.59 11.91 -7.65
N TYR A 40 -7.62 11.41 -6.89
CA TYR A 40 -6.33 12.08 -6.71
C TYR A 40 -5.60 12.32 -8.04
N CYS A 41 -5.67 11.39 -8.98
CA CYS A 41 -5.08 11.50 -10.31
C CYS A 41 -5.91 12.37 -11.28
N GLY A 42 -7.12 12.79 -10.90
CA GLY A 42 -8.05 13.50 -11.78
C GLY A 42 -8.60 12.62 -12.91
N LEU A 43 -8.71 11.32 -12.68
CA LEU A 43 -9.20 10.33 -13.65
C LEU A 43 -10.59 9.81 -13.27
N PRO A 44 -11.47 9.58 -14.25
CA PRO A 44 -12.77 8.98 -13.98
C PRO A 44 -12.61 7.51 -13.55
N PHE A 45 -13.51 7.05 -12.69
CA PHE A 45 -13.59 5.65 -12.33
C PHE A 45 -14.25 4.84 -13.47
N GLU A 46 -13.70 3.67 -13.74
CA GLU A 46 -14.27 2.67 -14.65
C GLU A 46 -14.27 1.30 -13.95
N ASP A 47 -15.34 0.51 -14.13
CA ASP A 47 -15.46 -0.83 -13.52
C ASP A 47 -14.33 -1.78 -13.95
N ALA A 48 -13.74 -1.54 -15.12
CA ALA A 48 -12.58 -2.28 -15.60
C ALA A 48 -11.37 -2.16 -14.66
N CYS A 49 -11.26 -1.08 -13.90
CA CYS A 49 -10.18 -0.90 -12.91
C CYS A 49 -10.20 -1.96 -11.81
N LEU A 50 -11.40 -2.50 -11.49
CA LEU A 50 -11.55 -3.57 -10.50
C LEU A 50 -11.27 -4.96 -11.09
N ARG A 51 -11.29 -5.09 -12.41
CA ARG A 51 -11.02 -6.35 -13.14
C ARG A 51 -9.68 -6.30 -13.87
N PHE A 52 -8.66 -5.69 -13.26
CA PHE A 52 -7.31 -5.55 -13.84
C PHE A 52 -6.69 -6.88 -14.27
N TYR A 53 -7.06 -7.98 -13.64
CA TYR A 53 -6.59 -9.34 -13.92
C TYR A 53 -7.12 -9.89 -15.26
N GLU A 54 -8.18 -9.30 -15.84
CA GLU A 54 -8.72 -9.65 -17.16
C GLU A 54 -7.95 -8.98 -18.31
N ASN A 55 -7.02 -8.07 -18.00
CA ASN A 55 -6.27 -7.33 -19.01
C ASN A 55 -5.18 -8.20 -19.64
N ASP A 56 -5.18 -8.28 -20.97
CA ASP A 56 -4.23 -9.09 -21.76
C ASP A 56 -2.86 -8.43 -21.99
N ARG A 57 -2.67 -7.21 -21.50
CA ARG A 57 -1.39 -6.50 -21.64
C ARG A 57 -0.25 -7.32 -21.08
N ALA A 58 0.83 -7.47 -21.85
CA ALA A 58 2.01 -8.23 -21.43
C ALA A 58 2.67 -7.59 -20.20
N VAL A 59 2.81 -8.39 -19.15
CA VAL A 59 3.55 -8.02 -17.92
C VAL A 59 4.90 -8.74 -17.93
N ARG A 60 5.99 -7.98 -17.96
CA ARG A 60 7.36 -8.50 -18.07
C ARG A 60 8.12 -8.52 -16.74
N THR A 61 7.42 -8.66 -15.63
CA THR A 61 7.99 -8.71 -14.29
C THR A 61 7.77 -10.07 -13.64
N ALA A 62 8.49 -10.35 -12.56
CA ALA A 62 8.30 -11.56 -11.76
C ALA A 62 6.85 -11.71 -11.24
N SER A 63 6.11 -10.61 -11.13
CA SER A 63 4.71 -10.59 -10.68
C SER A 63 3.69 -10.93 -11.78
N SER A 64 4.14 -11.36 -12.97
CA SER A 64 3.24 -11.60 -14.11
C SER A 64 2.10 -12.59 -13.82
N ALA A 65 2.33 -13.60 -12.99
CA ALA A 65 1.31 -14.54 -12.57
C ALA A 65 0.33 -13.93 -11.54
N GLN A 66 0.84 -13.13 -10.62
CA GLN A 66 0.03 -12.52 -9.55
C GLN A 66 -0.95 -11.48 -10.07
N VAL A 67 -0.54 -10.65 -11.05
CA VAL A 67 -1.41 -9.62 -11.63
C VAL A 67 -2.54 -10.19 -12.50
N ARG A 68 -2.55 -11.50 -12.74
CA ARG A 68 -3.64 -12.22 -13.44
C ARG A 68 -4.67 -12.82 -12.49
N GLN A 69 -4.59 -12.49 -11.23
CA GLN A 69 -5.51 -12.98 -10.21
C GLN A 69 -6.18 -11.78 -9.52
N PRO A 70 -7.41 -11.94 -9.02
CA PRO A 70 -8.03 -10.94 -8.15
C PRO A 70 -7.15 -10.64 -6.94
N ILE A 71 -7.35 -9.48 -6.32
CA ILE A 71 -6.68 -9.15 -5.06
C ILE A 71 -7.01 -10.23 -4.02
N PHE A 72 -5.97 -10.72 -3.34
CA PHE A 72 -6.08 -11.79 -2.35
C PHE A 72 -5.53 -11.34 -0.99
N ARG A 73 -6.02 -11.98 0.08
CA ARG A 73 -5.70 -11.60 1.47
C ARG A 73 -4.53 -12.36 2.08
N ASP A 74 -4.07 -13.43 1.44
CA ASP A 74 -3.16 -14.40 2.04
C ASP A 74 -1.83 -13.81 2.54
N ALA A 75 -1.40 -12.68 1.94
CA ALA A 75 -0.15 -12.04 2.32
C ALA A 75 -0.24 -11.14 3.55
N MET A 76 -1.45 -10.76 4.01
CA MET A 76 -1.63 -9.74 5.04
C MET A 76 -1.06 -10.14 6.41
N ASP A 77 -1.12 -11.42 6.76
CA ASP A 77 -0.74 -11.90 8.08
C ASP A 77 0.47 -12.85 8.08
N HIS A 78 1.19 -12.98 6.98
CA HIS A 78 2.34 -13.87 6.89
C HIS A 78 3.43 -13.58 7.94
N TRP A 79 3.61 -12.33 8.34
CA TRP A 79 4.55 -11.93 9.37
C TRP A 79 4.27 -12.60 10.73
N ARG A 80 3.02 -12.97 11.03
CA ARG A 80 2.64 -13.64 12.29
C ARG A 80 3.32 -14.99 12.46
N HIS A 81 3.61 -15.69 11.37
CA HIS A 81 4.35 -16.96 11.42
C HIS A 81 5.78 -16.77 11.90
N TYR A 82 6.32 -15.56 11.77
CA TYR A 82 7.69 -15.19 12.15
C TYR A 82 7.73 -14.33 13.41
N GLU A 83 6.59 -13.99 13.98
CA GLU A 83 6.48 -13.06 15.11
C GLU A 83 7.45 -13.35 16.25
N PRO A 84 7.66 -14.63 16.69
CA PRO A 84 8.58 -14.93 17.80
C PRO A 84 10.04 -14.52 17.55
N TRP A 85 10.41 -14.27 16.29
CA TRP A 85 11.77 -13.87 15.89
C TRP A 85 11.89 -12.40 15.48
N LEU A 86 10.79 -11.65 15.53
CA LEU A 86 10.75 -10.26 15.05
C LEU A 86 11.09 -9.20 16.09
N ASP A 87 11.38 -9.58 17.34
CA ASP A 87 11.68 -8.61 18.40
C ASP A 87 12.82 -7.63 18.05
N PRO A 88 13.95 -8.06 17.45
CA PRO A 88 14.99 -7.11 17.03
C PRO A 88 14.49 -6.11 15.98
N LEU A 89 13.64 -6.57 15.04
CA LEU A 89 13.03 -5.70 14.02
C LEU A 89 12.03 -4.73 14.66
N LYS A 90 11.17 -5.21 15.55
CA LYS A 90 10.21 -4.38 16.29
C LYS A 90 10.94 -3.27 17.07
N ALA A 91 12.02 -3.62 17.77
CA ALA A 91 12.83 -2.65 18.50
C ALA A 91 13.46 -1.60 17.57
N ALA A 92 13.94 -2.01 16.39
CA ALA A 92 14.52 -1.08 15.40
C ALA A 92 13.48 -0.15 14.75
N LEU A 93 12.23 -0.60 14.59
CA LEU A 93 11.14 0.21 14.06
C LEU A 93 10.62 1.22 15.07
N GLY A 94 10.61 0.85 16.37
CA GLY A 94 10.20 1.75 17.45
C GLY A 94 8.82 2.38 17.23
N PRO A 95 8.71 3.72 17.39
CA PRO A 95 7.43 4.43 17.32
C PRO A 95 6.67 4.27 15.98
N VAL A 96 7.35 3.84 14.92
CA VAL A 96 6.70 3.59 13.62
C VAL A 96 5.66 2.47 13.71
N LEU A 97 5.89 1.46 14.57
CA LEU A 97 4.93 0.38 14.79
C LEU A 97 3.66 0.87 15.47
N ASP A 98 3.80 1.76 16.45
CA ASP A 98 2.67 2.28 17.23
C ASP A 98 1.79 3.21 16.36
N ALA A 99 2.40 3.88 15.39
CA ALA A 99 1.72 4.80 14.49
C ALA A 99 1.00 4.12 13.32
N TYR A 100 1.40 2.89 12.93
CA TYR A 100 0.78 2.18 11.81
C TYR A 100 -0.63 1.68 12.18
N PRO A 101 -1.64 1.74 11.30
CA PRO A 101 -1.64 2.21 9.89
C PRO A 101 -1.82 3.73 9.72
N ALA A 102 -2.05 4.45 10.79
CA ALA A 102 -2.01 5.90 10.74
C ALA A 102 -0.54 6.29 10.56
N ALA A 103 -0.14 6.62 9.32
CA ALA A 103 1.18 7.20 9.12
C ALA A 103 1.34 8.36 10.10
N PRO A 104 2.47 8.45 10.83
CA PRO A 104 2.65 9.54 11.79
C PRO A 104 2.40 10.87 11.09
N PRO A 105 1.68 11.81 11.73
CA PRO A 105 1.59 13.15 11.20
C PRO A 105 3.02 13.65 11.05
N LEU A 106 3.30 14.17 9.89
CA LEU A 106 4.61 14.69 9.57
C LEU A 106 4.77 15.98 10.36
N GLN A 107 5.70 15.96 11.29
CA GLN A 107 6.13 17.16 11.99
C GLN A 107 7.06 17.97 11.12
#